data_988a2916c38bedccd525e8291c21545e
#
_entry.id   988a2916c38bedccd525e8291c21545e
#
_cell.length_a   1.000
_cell.length_b   1.000
_cell.length_c   1.000
_cell.angle_alpha   90.00
_cell.angle_beta   90.00
_cell.angle_gamma   90.00
#
_symmetry.space_group_name_H-M   'P 1'
#
loop_
_entity.id
_entity.type
_entity.pdbx_description
1 polymer ?
#
loop_
_entity_poly.entity_id
_entity_poly.type
_entity_poly.pdbx_seq_one_letter_code
_entity_poly.pdbx_strand_id
1 'polypeptide(L)'
;VADLGTDADTDTGTGTDTGTDIGGGPGIDLNADLGEGFGQWTLTDDDALLATVTSANVACGFHAGDPSVMRRVCEVAAERGVRIGAQVSYRDLAGFGRRAMDVPAAELTAEVAYQIGALRVFAEAAGSAVSYVKPHGALYNRVVRDDEQAAAVVAGVVLAGGRLAVLGLPGSRLLARAGAAGLTPVEEAFADRAYTPQGTLVPRGEPGAVVHDPDEVVARSLGMALDRSVTARDGTRVPVAARSLCVHGDTPGAAALARRVRAALEDAGVGVRSFV
;
A
#
# COMPACT_ATOMS: atom_id res chain seq x y z
N VAL A 1 -10.68 -52.25 -40.56
CA VAL A 1 -10.63 -53.23 -39.47
C VAL A 1 -9.63 -52.76 -38.43
N ALA A 2 -10.04 -52.16 -37.39
CA ALA A 2 -9.57 -52.24 -36.02
C ALA A 2 -10.20 -51.12 -35.20
N ASP A 3 -11.01 -51.56 -34.34
CA ASP A 3 -11.70 -50.87 -33.26
C ASP A 3 -10.67 -50.39 -32.20
N LEU A 4 -10.72 -49.16 -31.75
CA LEU A 4 -10.01 -48.72 -30.57
C LEU A 4 -10.93 -47.80 -29.75
N GLY A 5 -11.26 -48.34 -28.56
CA GLY A 5 -12.18 -47.79 -27.59
C GLY A 5 -11.85 -46.41 -27.07
N THR A 6 -12.94 -45.74 -26.73
CA THR A 6 -13.02 -44.51 -25.97
C THR A 6 -12.91 -44.77 -24.49
N ASP A 7 -11.93 -44.21 -23.82
CA ASP A 7 -11.99 -43.97 -22.38
C ASP A 7 -11.77 -42.47 -22.12
N ALA A 8 -12.85 -41.83 -21.71
CA ALA A 8 -12.87 -40.43 -21.25
C ALA A 8 -12.79 -40.44 -19.73
N ASP A 9 -11.63 -40.18 -19.17
CA ASP A 9 -11.49 -39.82 -17.74
C ASP A 9 -11.53 -38.31 -17.61
N THR A 10 -12.66 -37.83 -17.11
CA THR A 10 -12.86 -36.44 -16.66
C THR A 10 -12.42 -36.36 -15.21
N ASP A 11 -11.17 -35.97 -15.00
CA ASP A 11 -10.73 -35.51 -13.66
C ASP A 11 -10.94 -33.99 -13.52
N THR A 12 -12.03 -33.63 -12.87
CA THR A 12 -12.33 -32.24 -12.46
C THR A 12 -11.67 -31.97 -11.11
N GLY A 13 -10.36 -31.83 -11.13
CA GLY A 13 -9.61 -31.34 -9.97
C GLY A 13 -9.82 -29.85 -9.76
N THR A 14 -10.81 -29.44 -8.96
CA THR A 14 -10.89 -28.08 -8.39
C THR A 14 -9.80 -27.91 -7.34
N GLY A 15 -8.60 -27.61 -7.79
CA GLY A 15 -7.50 -27.21 -6.92
C GLY A 15 -7.72 -25.79 -6.44
N THR A 16 -8.35 -25.60 -5.28
CA THR A 16 -8.18 -24.39 -4.50
C THR A 16 -6.75 -24.34 -4.02
N ASP A 17 -5.93 -23.56 -4.70
CA ASP A 17 -4.57 -23.25 -4.24
C ASP A 17 -4.66 -22.39 -2.98
N THR A 18 -4.83 -23.04 -1.85
CA THR A 18 -4.59 -22.46 -0.54
C THR A 18 -3.08 -22.44 -0.36
N GLY A 19 -2.45 -21.30 -0.74
CA GLY A 19 -1.04 -21.08 -0.48
C GLY A 19 -0.68 -21.51 0.93
N THR A 20 0.02 -22.62 1.03
CA THR A 20 0.51 -23.18 2.29
C THR A 20 1.45 -22.21 2.95
N ASP A 21 0.96 -21.59 4.02
CA ASP A 21 1.74 -20.83 4.99
C ASP A 21 2.70 -21.81 5.71
N ILE A 22 3.91 -21.96 5.18
CA ILE A 22 4.96 -22.74 5.83
C ILE A 22 5.70 -21.85 6.82
N GLY A 23 5.15 -21.72 8.02
CA GLY A 23 5.87 -21.12 9.15
C GLY A 23 5.05 -20.17 10.00
N GLY A 24 4.24 -20.72 10.89
CA GLY A 24 3.91 -20.23 12.21
C GLY A 24 3.52 -18.77 12.39
N GLY A 25 2.33 -18.53 12.87
CA GLY A 25 1.89 -17.28 13.47
C GLY A 25 1.33 -16.22 12.51
N PRO A 26 0.54 -15.29 13.03
CA PRO A 26 0.01 -14.18 12.25
C PRO A 26 1.14 -13.34 11.66
N GLY A 27 1.02 -12.92 10.40
CA GLY A 27 2.01 -12.07 9.73
C GLY A 27 1.37 -10.80 9.21
N ILE A 28 2.09 -9.70 9.26
CA ILE A 28 1.66 -8.41 8.72
C ILE A 28 2.84 -7.71 8.03
N ASP A 29 2.55 -7.03 6.95
CA ASP A 29 3.50 -6.14 6.30
C ASP A 29 3.51 -4.77 7.00
N LEU A 30 4.67 -4.15 7.06
CA LEU A 30 4.84 -2.77 7.54
C LEU A 30 5.27 -1.92 6.36
N ASN A 31 4.42 -0.96 5.95
CA ASN A 31 4.72 -0.06 4.86
C ASN A 31 4.84 1.40 5.32
N ALA A 32 5.60 2.19 4.58
CA ALA A 32 5.66 3.64 4.76
C ALA A 32 5.74 4.37 3.42
N ASP A 33 5.27 5.62 3.43
CA ASP A 33 5.41 6.55 2.32
C ASP A 33 6.85 7.10 2.32
N LEU A 34 7.55 6.99 1.18
CA LEU A 34 8.98 7.22 1.03
C LEU A 34 9.29 7.95 -0.28
N GLY A 35 10.48 8.54 -0.33
CA GLY A 35 10.89 9.29 -1.51
C GLY A 35 10.06 10.56 -1.73
N GLU A 36 9.51 11.12 -0.67
CA GLU A 36 8.64 12.29 -0.73
C GLU A 36 9.40 13.63 -0.69
N GLY A 37 10.74 13.60 -0.77
CA GLY A 37 11.56 14.78 -1.02
C GLY A 37 11.43 15.29 -2.47
N PHE A 38 11.92 16.50 -2.74
CA PHE A 38 11.99 17.05 -4.10
C PHE A 38 13.15 18.06 -4.20
N GLY A 39 14.11 17.83 -5.07
CA GLY A 39 15.30 18.66 -5.20
C GLY A 39 16.08 18.79 -3.89
N GLN A 40 16.11 19.98 -3.33
CA GLN A 40 16.77 20.27 -2.05
C GLN A 40 15.87 20.04 -0.82
N TRP A 41 14.58 19.76 -1.04
CA TRP A 41 13.64 19.58 0.07
C TRP A 41 13.61 18.12 0.52
N THR A 42 13.93 17.90 1.79
CA THR A 42 13.85 16.61 2.46
C THR A 42 12.69 16.65 3.45
N LEU A 43 11.73 15.76 3.32
CA LEU A 43 10.56 15.68 4.21
C LEU A 43 10.64 14.50 5.17
N THR A 44 11.29 13.41 4.76
CA THR A 44 11.34 12.14 5.49
C THR A 44 12.78 11.67 5.65
N ASP A 45 13.04 10.90 6.70
CA ASP A 45 14.28 10.13 6.85
C ASP A 45 14.08 8.76 6.18
N ASP A 46 14.18 8.76 4.84
CA ASP A 46 13.96 7.56 4.03
C ASP A 46 14.87 6.40 4.43
N ASP A 47 16.13 6.67 4.77
CA ASP A 47 17.10 5.63 5.14
C ASP A 47 16.73 4.95 6.45
N ALA A 48 16.28 5.72 7.44
CA ALA A 48 15.86 5.17 8.73
C ALA A 48 14.54 4.39 8.61
N LEU A 49 13.62 4.81 7.73
CA LEU A 49 12.38 4.08 7.45
C LEU A 49 12.67 2.79 6.67
N LEU A 50 13.50 2.84 5.61
CA LEU A 50 13.90 1.66 4.84
C LEU A 50 14.65 0.60 5.68
N ALA A 51 15.27 1.00 6.81
CA ALA A 51 15.84 0.05 7.75
C ALA A 51 14.78 -0.69 8.60
N THR A 52 13.52 -0.27 8.51
CA THR A 52 12.47 -0.73 9.44
C THR A 52 11.30 -1.39 8.72
N VAL A 53 10.88 -0.85 7.57
CA VAL A 53 9.70 -1.33 6.85
C VAL A 53 10.01 -2.54 5.96
N THR A 54 8.96 -3.24 5.56
CA THR A 54 9.03 -4.37 4.62
C THR A 54 8.58 -3.98 3.21
N SER A 55 7.85 -2.87 3.09
CA SER A 55 7.37 -2.33 1.82
C SER A 55 7.49 -0.79 1.79
N ALA A 56 7.94 -0.24 0.68
CA ALA A 56 8.16 1.18 0.44
C ALA A 56 7.17 1.71 -0.60
N ASN A 57 6.30 2.66 -0.21
CA ASN A 57 5.44 3.37 -1.15
C ASN A 57 6.23 4.55 -1.70
N VAL A 58 6.84 4.40 -2.88
CA VAL A 58 7.77 5.40 -3.42
C VAL A 58 7.03 6.43 -4.27
N ALA A 59 7.16 7.71 -3.91
CA ALA A 59 6.59 8.81 -4.66
C ALA A 59 7.13 8.87 -6.10
N CYS A 60 6.24 9.10 -7.07
CA CYS A 60 6.52 8.94 -8.50
C CYS A 60 6.55 10.29 -9.28
N GLY A 61 6.89 11.39 -8.61
CA GLY A 61 7.13 12.70 -9.23
C GLY A 61 5.90 13.62 -9.36
N PHE A 62 4.68 13.15 -9.10
CA PHE A 62 3.48 13.98 -9.27
C PHE A 62 3.10 14.78 -8.03
N HIS A 63 3.15 14.18 -6.85
CA HIS A 63 2.89 14.86 -5.59
C HIS A 63 4.17 15.15 -4.80
N ALA A 64 5.18 14.36 -5.03
CA ALA A 64 6.49 14.42 -4.42
C ALA A 64 7.46 13.51 -5.19
N GLY A 65 8.73 13.51 -4.82
CA GLY A 65 9.75 12.73 -5.48
C GLY A 65 10.25 13.37 -6.77
N ASP A 66 11.50 13.17 -7.06
CA ASP A 66 12.12 13.50 -8.35
C ASP A 66 12.96 12.30 -8.83
N PRO A 67 13.52 12.34 -10.06
CA PRO A 67 14.27 11.21 -10.59
C PRO A 67 15.46 10.76 -9.72
N SER A 68 16.13 11.69 -9.06
CA SER A 68 17.29 11.39 -8.19
C SER A 68 16.85 10.74 -6.88
N VAL A 69 15.76 11.25 -6.29
CA VAL A 69 15.14 10.68 -5.08
C VAL A 69 14.61 9.29 -5.37
N MET A 70 13.82 9.11 -6.45
CA MET A 70 13.31 7.79 -6.85
C MET A 70 14.42 6.76 -7.03
N ARG A 71 15.48 7.15 -7.74
CA ARG A 71 16.63 6.29 -7.97
C ARG A 71 17.27 5.84 -6.66
N ARG A 72 17.61 6.80 -5.79
CA ARG A 72 18.27 6.52 -4.50
C ARG A 72 17.41 5.61 -3.61
N VAL A 73 16.10 5.90 -3.49
CA VAL A 73 15.21 5.10 -2.67
C VAL A 73 15.10 3.67 -3.22
N CYS A 74 15.03 3.48 -4.54
CA CYS A 74 15.02 2.16 -5.15
C CYS A 74 16.32 1.38 -4.89
N GLU A 75 17.49 2.03 -4.99
CA GLU A 75 18.78 1.42 -4.70
C GLU A 75 18.83 0.92 -3.24
N VAL A 76 18.51 1.75 -2.27
CA VAL A 76 18.52 1.39 -0.85
C VAL A 76 17.46 0.34 -0.52
N ALA A 77 16.26 0.44 -1.10
CA ALA A 77 15.21 -0.56 -0.92
C ALA A 77 15.65 -1.94 -1.43
N ALA A 78 16.26 -1.99 -2.61
CA ALA A 78 16.78 -3.23 -3.20
C ALA A 78 17.89 -3.86 -2.34
N GLU A 79 18.85 -3.07 -1.87
CA GLU A 79 19.93 -3.52 -0.97
C GLU A 79 19.41 -4.13 0.32
N ARG A 80 18.28 -3.63 0.84
CA ARG A 80 17.67 -4.08 2.10
C ARG A 80 16.57 -5.13 1.93
N GLY A 81 16.26 -5.52 0.69
CA GLY A 81 15.19 -6.46 0.41
C GLY A 81 13.78 -5.91 0.68
N VAL A 82 13.63 -4.58 0.77
CA VAL A 82 12.34 -3.91 0.93
C VAL A 82 11.60 -3.91 -0.40
N ARG A 83 10.31 -4.28 -0.39
CA ARG A 83 9.50 -4.29 -1.60
C ARG A 83 9.15 -2.88 -2.05
N ILE A 84 9.25 -2.64 -3.35
CA ILE A 84 9.00 -1.34 -3.96
C ILE A 84 7.59 -1.30 -4.52
N GLY A 85 6.80 -0.32 -4.09
CA GLY A 85 5.48 0.00 -4.61
C GLY A 85 5.43 1.40 -5.20
N ALA A 86 4.67 1.58 -6.27
CA ALA A 86 4.44 2.89 -6.87
C ALA A 86 3.36 3.65 -6.09
N GLN A 87 3.75 4.75 -5.48
CA GLN A 87 2.83 5.67 -4.79
C GLN A 87 2.31 6.69 -5.81
N VAL A 88 1.21 6.33 -6.48
CA VAL A 88 0.62 7.15 -7.55
C VAL A 88 -0.33 8.21 -6.97
N SER A 89 -0.35 9.39 -7.55
CA SER A 89 -1.16 10.51 -7.07
C SER A 89 -1.66 11.39 -8.21
N TYR A 90 -2.54 12.32 -7.87
CA TYR A 90 -2.83 13.46 -8.73
C TYR A 90 -1.58 14.31 -8.94
N ARG A 91 -1.54 15.05 -10.06
CA ARG A 91 -0.46 15.99 -10.39
C ARG A 91 -0.57 17.25 -9.54
N ASP A 92 -0.18 17.13 -8.29
CA ASP A 92 -0.36 18.18 -7.28
C ASP A 92 0.88 18.33 -6.39
N LEU A 93 2.02 18.68 -6.97
CA LEU A 93 3.26 18.89 -6.22
C LEU A 93 3.11 19.97 -5.14
N ALA A 94 2.47 21.10 -5.47
CA ALA A 94 2.28 22.19 -4.52
C ALA A 94 1.32 21.87 -3.37
N GLY A 95 0.39 20.95 -3.55
CA GLY A 95 -0.54 20.48 -2.52
C GLY A 95 -0.15 19.12 -1.93
N PHE A 96 1.01 18.60 -2.31
CA PHE A 96 1.48 17.29 -1.85
C PHE A 96 0.47 16.17 -2.13
N GLY A 97 -0.24 16.25 -3.28
CA GLY A 97 -1.28 15.29 -3.64
C GLY A 97 -2.52 15.29 -2.73
N ARG A 98 -2.66 16.28 -1.85
CA ARG A 98 -3.74 16.31 -0.83
C ARG A 98 -4.92 17.20 -1.20
N ARG A 99 -4.84 17.96 -2.30
CA ARG A 99 -5.96 18.74 -2.82
C ARG A 99 -6.87 17.85 -3.67
N ALA A 100 -8.19 17.97 -3.46
CA ALA A 100 -9.15 17.27 -4.30
C ALA A 100 -9.06 17.80 -5.74
N MET A 101 -8.95 16.87 -6.69
CA MET A 101 -8.87 17.19 -8.12
C MET A 101 -9.91 16.35 -8.87
N ASP A 102 -10.47 16.93 -9.91
CA ASP A 102 -11.39 16.24 -10.82
C ASP A 102 -10.67 16.00 -12.14
N VAL A 103 -10.08 14.81 -12.26
CA VAL A 103 -9.29 14.42 -13.44
C VAL A 103 -10.12 13.47 -14.30
N PRO A 104 -10.26 13.73 -15.62
CA PRO A 104 -10.95 12.82 -16.52
C PRO A 104 -10.37 11.40 -16.46
N ALA A 105 -11.23 10.38 -16.48
CA ALA A 105 -10.82 8.99 -16.28
C ALA A 105 -9.71 8.52 -17.23
N ALA A 106 -9.78 8.93 -18.52
CA ALA A 106 -8.77 8.58 -19.52
C ALA A 106 -7.41 9.22 -19.22
N GLU A 107 -7.40 10.46 -18.71
CA GLU A 107 -6.20 11.18 -18.32
C GLU A 107 -5.59 10.55 -17.07
N LEU A 108 -6.40 10.30 -16.04
CA LEU A 108 -5.94 9.62 -14.82
C LEU A 108 -5.35 8.23 -15.11
N THR A 109 -5.94 7.48 -16.03
CA THR A 109 -5.42 6.18 -16.50
C THR A 109 -4.00 6.33 -17.05
N ALA A 110 -3.77 7.31 -17.92
CA ALA A 110 -2.46 7.57 -18.50
C ALA A 110 -1.46 8.07 -17.44
N GLU A 111 -1.90 8.94 -16.53
CA GLU A 111 -1.09 9.49 -15.44
C GLU A 111 -0.63 8.41 -14.47
N VAL A 112 -1.49 7.45 -14.12
CA VAL A 112 -1.13 6.31 -13.26
C VAL A 112 -0.11 5.41 -13.95
N ALA A 113 -0.33 5.06 -15.23
CA ALA A 113 0.61 4.25 -15.98
C ALA A 113 1.98 4.94 -16.14
N TYR A 114 1.99 6.26 -16.39
CA TYR A 114 3.21 7.06 -16.46
C TYR A 114 4.01 6.99 -15.14
N GLN A 115 3.37 7.20 -14.00
CA GLN A 115 4.01 7.17 -12.70
C GLN A 115 4.64 5.81 -12.39
N ILE A 116 3.90 4.73 -12.66
CA ILE A 116 4.40 3.36 -12.48
C ILE A 116 5.62 3.12 -13.40
N GLY A 117 5.53 3.53 -14.67
CA GLY A 117 6.61 3.39 -15.65
C GLY A 117 7.86 4.16 -15.25
N ALA A 118 7.72 5.38 -14.74
CA ALA A 118 8.83 6.20 -14.26
C ALA A 118 9.59 5.52 -13.10
N LEU A 119 8.87 4.98 -12.11
CA LEU A 119 9.50 4.29 -10.99
C LEU A 119 10.14 2.96 -11.41
N ARG A 120 9.49 2.24 -12.34
CA ARG A 120 9.95 0.92 -12.81
C ARG A 120 11.37 0.96 -13.33
N VAL A 121 11.74 1.99 -14.09
CA VAL A 121 13.10 2.14 -14.63
C VAL A 121 14.15 2.13 -13.53
N PHE A 122 13.89 2.81 -12.41
CA PHE A 122 14.84 2.88 -11.29
C PHE A 122 14.83 1.60 -10.46
N ALA A 123 13.68 0.97 -10.26
CA ALA A 123 13.59 -0.30 -9.56
C ALA A 123 14.34 -1.42 -10.30
N GLU A 124 14.16 -1.51 -11.63
CA GLU A 124 14.87 -2.49 -12.47
C GLU A 124 16.38 -2.21 -12.53
N ALA A 125 16.79 -0.94 -12.62
CA ALA A 125 18.20 -0.56 -12.59
C ALA A 125 18.89 -0.92 -11.27
N ALA A 126 18.11 -0.94 -10.16
CA ALA A 126 18.58 -1.39 -8.85
C ALA A 126 18.53 -2.92 -8.66
N GLY A 127 18.17 -3.70 -9.68
CA GLY A 127 18.05 -5.15 -9.59
C GLY A 127 16.80 -5.63 -8.85
N SER A 128 15.77 -4.78 -8.74
CA SER A 128 14.50 -5.05 -8.08
C SER A 128 13.34 -4.85 -9.07
N ALA A 129 12.10 -4.79 -8.57
CA ALA A 129 10.92 -4.53 -9.38
C ALA A 129 9.87 -3.76 -8.60
N VAL A 130 9.01 -3.01 -9.32
CA VAL A 130 7.76 -2.51 -8.74
C VAL A 130 6.82 -3.69 -8.57
N SER A 131 6.40 -3.95 -7.33
CA SER A 131 5.62 -5.13 -6.94
C SER A 131 4.14 -4.81 -6.68
N TYR A 132 3.82 -3.57 -6.34
CA TYR A 132 2.47 -3.12 -6.05
C TYR A 132 2.27 -1.64 -6.34
N VAL A 133 1.01 -1.21 -6.26
CA VAL A 133 0.60 0.19 -6.41
C VAL A 133 -0.24 0.59 -5.21
N LYS A 134 0.02 1.78 -4.69
CA LYS A 134 -0.78 2.43 -3.65
C LYS A 134 -1.08 3.87 -4.07
N PRO A 135 -2.36 4.27 -4.20
CA PRO A 135 -2.68 5.68 -4.38
C PRO A 135 -2.26 6.50 -3.16
N HIS A 136 -1.98 7.79 -3.37
CA HIS A 136 -1.61 8.72 -2.31
C HIS A 136 -2.66 9.83 -2.14
N GLY A 137 -2.78 10.33 -0.92
CA GLY A 137 -3.43 11.59 -0.59
C GLY A 137 -4.92 11.68 -0.98
N ALA A 138 -5.28 12.70 -1.74
CA ALA A 138 -6.66 12.92 -2.16
C ALA A 138 -7.15 11.81 -3.10
N LEU A 139 -6.29 11.29 -3.97
CA LEU A 139 -6.64 10.16 -4.84
C LEU A 139 -6.96 8.91 -4.00
N TYR A 140 -6.14 8.59 -2.99
CA TYR A 140 -6.40 7.46 -2.08
C TYR A 140 -7.79 7.53 -1.45
N ASN A 141 -8.14 8.69 -0.90
CA ASN A 141 -9.44 8.88 -0.27
C ASN A 141 -10.59 8.85 -1.28
N ARG A 142 -10.39 9.38 -2.49
CA ARG A 142 -11.41 9.42 -3.54
C ARG A 142 -11.78 8.04 -4.03
N VAL A 143 -10.81 7.18 -4.32
CA VAL A 143 -11.04 5.82 -4.86
C VAL A 143 -11.66 4.86 -3.84
N VAL A 144 -11.85 5.28 -2.60
CA VAL A 144 -12.62 4.50 -1.61
C VAL A 144 -14.09 4.41 -2.03
N ARG A 145 -14.66 5.50 -2.60
CA ARG A 145 -16.10 5.63 -2.89
C ARG A 145 -16.42 5.95 -4.35
N ASP A 146 -15.50 6.60 -5.05
CA ASP A 146 -15.65 7.01 -6.44
C ASP A 146 -15.25 5.85 -7.36
N ASP A 147 -16.24 5.26 -7.98
CA ASP A 147 -16.08 4.06 -8.81
C ASP A 147 -15.39 4.36 -10.14
N GLU A 148 -15.61 5.57 -10.73
CA GLU A 148 -14.98 5.99 -11.98
C GLU A 148 -13.49 6.22 -11.79
N GLN A 149 -13.11 6.96 -10.75
CA GLN A 149 -11.70 7.20 -10.42
C GLN A 149 -10.99 5.89 -10.02
N ALA A 150 -11.67 5.01 -9.29
CA ALA A 150 -11.13 3.69 -8.95
C ALA A 150 -10.89 2.83 -10.21
N ALA A 151 -11.84 2.83 -11.14
CA ALA A 151 -11.69 2.13 -12.42
C ALA A 151 -10.54 2.71 -13.27
N ALA A 152 -10.38 4.04 -13.29
CA ALA A 152 -9.30 4.71 -14.00
C ALA A 152 -7.91 4.35 -13.42
N VAL A 153 -7.77 4.33 -12.08
CA VAL A 153 -6.53 3.88 -11.43
C VAL A 153 -6.21 2.44 -11.80
N VAL A 154 -7.19 1.53 -11.70
CA VAL A 154 -6.99 0.11 -12.04
C VAL A 154 -6.64 -0.06 -13.51
N ALA A 155 -7.28 0.67 -14.41
CA ALA A 155 -6.95 0.67 -15.85
C ALA A 155 -5.51 1.12 -16.09
N GLY A 156 -5.02 2.13 -15.38
CA GLY A 156 -3.63 2.58 -15.43
C GLY A 156 -2.64 1.53 -14.93
N VAL A 157 -2.98 0.80 -13.86
CA VAL A 157 -2.18 -0.32 -13.37
C VAL A 157 -2.10 -1.45 -14.42
N VAL A 158 -3.23 -1.81 -15.03
CA VAL A 158 -3.29 -2.81 -16.11
C VAL A 158 -2.48 -2.36 -17.33
N LEU A 159 -2.62 -1.07 -17.72
CA LEU A 159 -1.88 -0.48 -18.85
C LEU A 159 -0.36 -0.51 -18.60
N ALA A 160 0.07 -0.23 -17.39
CA ALA A 160 1.49 -0.31 -17.04
C ALA A 160 2.04 -1.74 -17.16
N GLY A 161 1.18 -2.75 -17.12
CA GLY A 161 1.54 -4.15 -17.27
C GLY A 161 2.18 -4.75 -16.01
N GLY A 162 2.34 -6.07 -16.02
CA GLY A 162 2.82 -6.82 -14.87
C GLY A 162 1.68 -7.26 -13.95
N ARG A 163 2.01 -8.15 -13.01
CA ARG A 163 1.08 -8.62 -11.97
C ARG A 163 1.31 -7.82 -10.70
N LEU A 164 0.85 -6.57 -10.69
CA LEU A 164 0.98 -5.68 -9.54
C LEU A 164 -0.15 -5.92 -8.56
N ALA A 165 0.16 -6.01 -7.27
CA ALA A 165 -0.84 -5.92 -6.23
C ALA A 165 -1.34 -4.46 -6.11
N VAL A 166 -2.57 -4.28 -5.63
CA VAL A 166 -3.15 -2.96 -5.38
C VAL A 166 -3.47 -2.83 -3.90
N LEU A 167 -2.76 -1.93 -3.23
CA LEU A 167 -2.89 -1.67 -1.80
C LEU A 167 -3.91 -0.55 -1.57
N GLY A 168 -4.85 -0.78 -0.67
CA GLY A 168 -5.90 0.19 -0.40
C GLY A 168 -6.74 -0.12 0.85
N LEU A 169 -7.65 0.79 1.17
CA LEU A 169 -8.50 0.67 2.35
C LEU A 169 -9.51 -0.49 2.18
N PRO A 170 -9.74 -1.31 3.23
CA PRO A 170 -10.74 -2.36 3.21
C PRO A 170 -12.11 -1.86 2.74
N GLY A 171 -12.79 -2.64 1.90
CA GLY A 171 -14.12 -2.30 1.37
C GLY A 171 -14.15 -1.17 0.34
N SER A 172 -13.00 -0.69 -0.13
CA SER A 172 -12.93 0.38 -1.14
C SER A 172 -13.34 -0.09 -2.54
N ARG A 173 -13.86 0.86 -3.34
CA ARG A 173 -14.11 0.64 -4.78
C ARG A 173 -12.82 0.26 -5.52
N LEU A 174 -11.69 0.83 -5.10
CA LEU A 174 -10.38 0.48 -5.66
C LEU A 174 -10.09 -1.02 -5.58
N LEU A 175 -10.20 -1.62 -4.39
CA LEU A 175 -9.91 -3.04 -4.20
C LEU A 175 -10.92 -3.93 -4.92
N ALA A 176 -12.21 -3.53 -4.94
CA ALA A 176 -13.23 -4.25 -5.70
C ALA A 176 -12.93 -4.24 -7.21
N ARG A 177 -12.54 -3.08 -7.77
CA ARG A 177 -12.15 -2.95 -9.19
C ARG A 177 -10.86 -3.70 -9.50
N ALA A 178 -9.87 -3.67 -8.61
CA ALA A 178 -8.63 -4.44 -8.76
C ALA A 178 -8.90 -5.94 -8.87
N GLY A 179 -9.70 -6.49 -7.95
CA GLY A 179 -10.10 -7.91 -8.00
C GLY A 179 -10.87 -8.27 -9.28
N ALA A 180 -11.81 -7.42 -9.70
CA ALA A 180 -12.56 -7.64 -10.95
C ALA A 180 -11.67 -7.59 -12.21
N ALA A 181 -10.56 -6.87 -12.16
CA ALA A 181 -9.56 -6.81 -13.24
C ALA A 181 -8.50 -7.92 -13.17
N GLY A 182 -8.61 -8.86 -12.23
CA GLY A 182 -7.64 -9.96 -12.05
C GLY A 182 -6.32 -9.54 -11.38
N LEU A 183 -6.26 -8.34 -10.81
CA LEU A 183 -5.14 -7.92 -9.96
C LEU A 183 -5.35 -8.45 -8.53
N THR A 184 -4.27 -8.48 -7.74
CA THR A 184 -4.33 -8.88 -6.34
C THR A 184 -4.70 -7.69 -5.45
N PRO A 185 -5.92 -7.63 -4.88
CA PRO A 185 -6.26 -6.59 -3.92
C PRO A 185 -5.61 -6.91 -2.57
N VAL A 186 -5.05 -5.90 -1.92
CA VAL A 186 -4.44 -6.01 -0.58
C VAL A 186 -5.03 -4.95 0.32
N GLU A 187 -5.54 -5.37 1.46
CA GLU A 187 -6.12 -4.48 2.46
C GLU A 187 -5.03 -3.93 3.37
N GLU A 188 -5.05 -2.59 3.58
CA GLU A 188 -4.17 -1.93 4.53
C GLU A 188 -4.92 -1.25 5.66
N ALA A 189 -4.22 -1.09 6.79
CA ALA A 189 -4.62 -0.25 7.90
C ALA A 189 -3.57 0.82 8.18
N PHE A 190 -3.96 1.84 8.92
CA PHE A 190 -3.11 2.98 9.28
C PHE A 190 -2.91 3.03 10.79
N ALA A 191 -1.67 2.86 11.23
CA ALA A 191 -1.31 2.87 12.64
C ALA A 191 -1.63 4.20 13.33
N ASP A 192 -1.33 5.30 12.64
CA ASP A 192 -1.35 6.68 13.15
C ASP A 192 -2.57 7.52 12.69
N ARG A 193 -3.62 6.87 12.12
CA ARG A 193 -4.81 7.57 11.65
C ARG A 193 -6.05 7.18 12.46
N ALA A 194 -6.88 8.18 12.77
CA ALA A 194 -8.19 7.94 13.35
C ALA A 194 -9.18 7.38 12.32
N TYR A 195 -10.05 6.51 12.79
CA TYR A 195 -11.10 5.87 11.98
C TYR A 195 -12.48 6.39 12.34
N THR A 196 -13.36 6.43 11.35
CA THR A 196 -14.79 6.62 11.54
C THR A 196 -15.46 5.30 11.94
N PRO A 197 -16.70 5.31 12.50
CA PRO A 197 -17.46 4.08 12.78
C PRO A 197 -17.73 3.22 11.53
N GLN A 198 -17.63 3.81 10.33
CA GLN A 198 -17.79 3.11 9.05
C GLN A 198 -16.49 2.48 8.53
N GLY A 199 -15.39 2.52 9.31
CA GLY A 199 -14.10 1.95 8.91
C GLY A 199 -13.31 2.78 7.90
N THR A 200 -13.71 4.02 7.63
CA THR A 200 -12.94 4.96 6.79
C THR A 200 -12.06 5.87 7.65
N LEU A 201 -11.05 6.47 7.04
CA LEU A 201 -10.19 7.42 7.75
C LEU A 201 -10.94 8.73 8.01
N VAL A 202 -10.72 9.31 9.20
CA VAL A 202 -11.14 10.68 9.50
C VAL A 202 -10.39 11.64 8.58
N PRO A 203 -11.07 12.63 7.93
CA PRO A 203 -10.39 13.60 7.07
C PRO A 203 -9.23 14.29 7.79
N ARG A 204 -8.05 14.35 7.15
CA ARG A 204 -6.80 14.80 7.81
C ARG A 204 -6.88 16.24 8.37
N GLY A 205 -7.73 17.09 7.82
CA GLY A 205 -7.96 18.46 8.31
C GLY A 205 -8.83 18.54 9.57
N GLU A 206 -9.44 17.45 10.02
CA GLU A 206 -10.24 17.45 11.25
C GLU A 206 -9.35 17.25 12.49
N PRO A 207 -9.70 17.88 13.62
CA PRO A 207 -9.01 17.65 14.89
C PRO A 207 -9.02 16.17 15.27
N GLY A 208 -7.86 15.64 15.69
CA GLY A 208 -7.71 14.24 16.10
C GLY A 208 -7.70 13.23 14.95
N ALA A 209 -7.57 13.67 13.69
CA ALA A 209 -7.46 12.78 12.53
C ALA A 209 -6.14 12.00 12.50
N VAL A 210 -5.09 12.53 13.12
CA VAL A 210 -3.77 11.89 13.27
C VAL A 210 -3.56 11.60 14.76
N VAL A 211 -3.13 10.38 15.05
CA VAL A 211 -2.75 9.93 16.41
C VAL A 211 -1.27 10.20 16.59
N HIS A 212 -0.93 11.04 17.56
CA HIS A 212 0.46 11.47 17.80
C HIS A 212 1.12 10.77 18.98
N ASP A 213 0.34 10.17 19.88
CA ASP A 213 0.88 9.43 21.00
C ASP A 213 1.48 8.10 20.54
N PRO A 214 2.81 7.90 20.70
CA PRO A 214 3.45 6.68 20.25
C PRO A 214 2.95 5.41 20.96
N ASP A 215 2.55 5.51 22.22
CA ASP A 215 2.03 4.35 22.96
C ASP A 215 0.64 3.95 22.46
N GLU A 216 -0.20 4.93 22.14
CA GLU A 216 -1.49 4.68 21.52
C GLU A 216 -1.31 4.06 20.10
N VAL A 217 -0.38 4.58 19.28
CA VAL A 217 -0.12 4.03 17.95
C VAL A 217 0.35 2.57 18.04
N VAL A 218 1.23 2.24 18.97
CA VAL A 218 1.68 0.85 19.19
C VAL A 218 0.51 -0.03 19.62
N ALA A 219 -0.29 0.37 20.59
CA ALA A 219 -1.45 -0.39 21.04
C ALA A 219 -2.46 -0.65 19.92
N ARG A 220 -2.73 0.36 19.10
CA ARG A 220 -3.61 0.24 17.92
C ARG A 220 -3.06 -0.72 16.88
N SER A 221 -1.75 -0.66 16.63
CA SER A 221 -1.06 -1.56 15.69
C SER A 221 -1.19 -3.02 16.10
N LEU A 222 -1.02 -3.31 17.39
CA LEU A 222 -1.23 -4.65 17.95
C LEU A 222 -2.69 -5.09 17.81
N GLY A 223 -3.66 -4.23 18.11
CA GLY A 223 -5.09 -4.51 17.92
C GLY A 223 -5.44 -4.81 16.45
N MET A 224 -4.87 -4.07 15.50
CA MET A 224 -5.06 -4.33 14.06
C MET A 224 -4.46 -5.67 13.63
N ALA A 225 -3.27 -6.02 14.13
CA ALA A 225 -2.56 -7.24 13.75
C ALA A 225 -3.13 -8.50 14.41
N LEU A 226 -3.45 -8.45 15.70
CA LEU A 226 -3.85 -9.60 16.50
C LEU A 226 -5.38 -9.77 16.56
N ASP A 227 -6.09 -8.68 16.87
CA ASP A 227 -7.55 -8.68 17.05
C ASP A 227 -8.31 -8.39 15.76
N ARG A 228 -7.58 -8.02 14.70
CA ARG A 228 -8.16 -7.61 13.42
C ARG A 228 -9.21 -6.52 13.57
N SER A 229 -8.94 -5.55 14.43
CA SER A 229 -9.87 -4.46 14.73
C SER A 229 -9.14 -3.20 15.18
N VAL A 230 -9.83 -2.07 15.04
CA VAL A 230 -9.41 -0.77 15.54
C VAL A 230 -10.57 -0.08 16.24
N THR A 231 -10.29 0.73 17.26
CA THR A 231 -11.28 1.60 17.89
C THR A 231 -11.42 2.88 17.09
N ALA A 232 -12.63 3.18 16.60
CA ALA A 232 -12.98 4.43 15.94
C ALA A 232 -13.03 5.59 16.95
N ARG A 233 -13.08 6.84 16.44
CA ARG A 233 -13.08 8.07 17.26
C ARG A 233 -14.25 8.19 18.25
N ASP A 234 -15.34 7.49 18.01
CA ASP A 234 -16.53 7.45 18.90
C ASP A 234 -16.53 6.28 19.87
N GLY A 235 -15.47 5.47 19.88
CA GLY A 235 -15.35 4.26 20.70
C GLY A 235 -15.86 2.98 20.04
N THR A 236 -16.44 3.05 18.85
CA THR A 236 -16.91 1.87 18.12
C THR A 236 -15.73 0.97 17.73
N ARG A 237 -15.84 -0.34 17.95
CA ARG A 237 -14.86 -1.32 17.45
C ARG A 237 -15.16 -1.65 16.00
N VAL A 238 -14.21 -1.34 15.12
CA VAL A 238 -14.32 -1.55 13.67
C VAL A 238 -13.43 -2.74 13.26
N PRO A 239 -13.97 -3.73 12.53
CA PRO A 239 -13.16 -4.81 11.97
C PRO A 239 -12.16 -4.28 10.94
N VAL A 240 -10.91 -4.74 11.01
CA VAL A 240 -9.84 -4.41 10.07
C VAL A 240 -9.06 -5.68 9.75
N ALA A 241 -9.27 -6.24 8.58
CA ALA A 241 -8.60 -7.47 8.14
C ALA A 241 -7.32 -7.17 7.31
N ALA A 242 -6.55 -6.15 7.72
CA ALA A 242 -5.40 -5.68 6.96
C ALA A 242 -4.27 -6.72 6.88
N ARG A 243 -3.66 -6.80 5.71
CA ARG A 243 -2.41 -7.54 5.45
C ARG A 243 -1.18 -6.63 5.52
N SER A 244 -1.38 -5.32 5.50
CA SER A 244 -0.32 -4.32 5.57
C SER A 244 -0.71 -3.20 6.52
N LEU A 245 0.24 -2.72 7.30
CA LEU A 245 0.09 -1.64 8.26
C LEU A 245 0.95 -0.46 7.82
N CYS A 246 0.31 0.68 7.57
CA CYS A 246 0.99 1.90 7.15
C CYS A 246 1.39 2.77 8.35
N VAL A 247 2.63 3.26 8.32
CA VAL A 247 3.13 4.34 9.17
C VAL A 247 3.55 5.50 8.27
N HIS A 248 2.98 6.68 8.49
CA HIS A 248 3.34 7.85 7.67
C HIS A 248 4.75 8.35 7.99
N GLY A 249 5.52 8.64 6.92
CA GLY A 249 6.90 9.13 7.02
C GLY A 249 7.01 10.62 7.32
N ASP A 250 5.99 11.42 6.97
CA ASP A 250 5.97 12.89 7.07
C ASP A 250 5.67 13.44 8.49
N THR A 251 5.52 12.58 9.48
CA THR A 251 5.34 12.96 10.88
C THR A 251 6.70 13.04 11.59
N PRO A 252 6.99 14.09 12.37
CA PRO A 252 8.21 14.15 13.18
C PRO A 252 8.37 12.90 14.05
N GLY A 253 9.53 12.24 13.98
CA GLY A 253 9.78 11.00 14.73
C GLY A 253 9.24 9.72 14.07
N ALA A 254 8.74 9.77 12.84
CA ALA A 254 8.16 8.65 12.11
C ALA A 254 9.05 7.39 12.11
N ALA A 255 10.34 7.52 11.87
CA ALA A 255 11.27 6.39 11.89
C ALA A 255 11.40 5.75 13.27
N ALA A 256 11.37 6.54 14.35
CA ALA A 256 11.37 6.01 15.72
C ALA A 256 10.06 5.30 16.04
N LEU A 257 8.94 5.86 15.60
CA LEU A 257 7.61 5.26 15.75
C LEU A 257 7.51 3.93 14.99
N ALA A 258 7.96 3.89 13.72
CA ALA A 258 7.99 2.66 12.92
C ALA A 258 8.81 1.55 13.59
N ARG A 259 9.98 1.88 14.14
CA ARG A 259 10.80 0.91 14.91
C ARG A 259 10.06 0.39 16.15
N ARG A 260 9.37 1.26 16.89
CA ARG A 260 8.59 0.85 18.07
C ARG A 260 7.42 -0.06 17.70
N VAL A 261 6.69 0.28 16.63
CA VAL A 261 5.59 -0.55 16.10
C VAL A 261 6.13 -1.92 15.69
N ARG A 262 7.23 -1.96 14.92
CA ARG A 262 7.86 -3.21 14.48
C ARG A 262 8.27 -4.08 15.68
N ALA A 263 9.02 -3.52 16.62
CA ALA A 263 9.47 -4.26 17.81
C ALA A 263 8.29 -4.83 18.61
N ALA A 264 7.23 -4.03 18.82
CA ALA A 264 6.05 -4.48 19.56
C ALA A 264 5.30 -5.62 18.84
N LEU A 265 5.22 -5.58 17.50
CA LEU A 265 4.63 -6.66 16.69
C LEU A 265 5.46 -7.94 16.82
N GLU A 266 6.78 -7.84 16.67
CA GLU A 266 7.71 -8.98 16.79
C GLU A 266 7.70 -9.57 18.22
N ASP A 267 7.70 -8.74 19.26
CA ASP A 267 7.60 -9.15 20.66
C ASP A 267 6.26 -9.86 20.98
N ALA A 268 5.20 -9.49 20.27
CA ALA A 268 3.88 -10.13 20.36
C ALA A 268 3.75 -11.41 19.49
N GLY A 269 4.84 -11.86 18.84
CA GLY A 269 4.86 -13.04 18.00
C GLY A 269 4.25 -12.86 16.60
N VAL A 270 4.06 -11.61 16.18
CA VAL A 270 3.58 -11.31 14.80
C VAL A 270 4.78 -11.22 13.87
N GLY A 271 4.82 -12.05 12.84
CA GLY A 271 5.86 -12.00 11.82
C GLY A 271 5.73 -10.74 10.95
N VAL A 272 6.75 -9.86 10.96
CA VAL A 272 6.77 -8.66 10.11
C VAL A 272 7.41 -9.02 8.77
N ARG A 273 6.58 -9.18 7.73
CA ARG A 273 7.00 -9.61 6.38
C ARG A 273 6.12 -9.01 5.30
N SER A 274 6.69 -8.76 4.11
CA SER A 274 5.93 -8.22 2.98
C SER A 274 4.77 -9.14 2.56
N PHE A 275 3.73 -8.53 2.00
CA PHE A 275 2.56 -9.22 1.42
C PHE A 275 2.78 -9.68 -0.04
N VAL A 276 3.89 -9.29 -0.68
CA VAL A 276 4.30 -9.64 -2.06
C VAL A 276 5.70 -10.24 -2.10
#